data_3f84eb55091e6bd4ddeea9b9f9a3d438
#
_entry.id   3f84eb55091e6bd4ddeea9b9f9a3d438
#
_cell.length_a   1.000
_cell.length_b   1.000
_cell.length_c   1.000
_cell.angle_alpha   90.00
_cell.angle_beta   90.00
_cell.angle_gamma   90.00
#
_symmetry.space_group_name_H-M   'P 1'
#
loop_
_entity.id
_entity.type
_entity.pdbx_description
1 polymer ?
#
loop_
_entity_poly.entity_id
_entity_poly.type
_entity_poly.pdbx_seq_one_letter_code
_entity_poly.pdbx_strand_id
1 'polypeptide(L)'
;MDLAIYGAQGMALGAYEAIHNLYPVRKIRCFLVTERGYNAETLSGLPVLELSSFSDSLSEEEKGNIEILIATPENQMPLIEKKLEAFGLACHVRLTSLRWAKLQSCHCACDREYMPLEALPVGYHRANMHVFLAKFHRDKPLTEGYEKPEWITPIQVGAALCNERVANLLDCDGDNISAKNGNYSELTALYWIWKNRLQYPSANEEYEYYGLSHYRRILELTEDDVLRLADNGVDVVLPYPMPYE
;
A
#
# COMPACT_ATOMS: atom_id res chain seq x y z
N MET A 1 4.56 0.14 28.67
CA MET A 1 3.25 0.59 28.20
C MET A 1 2.75 -0.45 27.21
N ASP A 2 1.59 -1.03 27.45
CA ASP A 2 0.95 -1.99 26.57
C ASP A 2 0.45 -1.28 25.31
N LEU A 3 0.29 -2.01 24.21
CA LEU A 3 -0.19 -1.49 22.92
C LEU A 3 -1.52 -2.14 22.55
N ALA A 4 -2.45 -1.34 22.03
CA ALA A 4 -3.59 -1.85 21.26
C ALA A 4 -3.55 -1.24 19.85
N ILE A 5 -4.02 -1.98 18.84
CA ILE A 5 -4.01 -1.53 17.45
C ILE A 5 -5.45 -1.21 17.03
N TYR A 6 -5.72 0.02 16.66
CA TYR A 6 -7.03 0.43 16.17
C TYR A 6 -7.12 0.18 14.65
N GLY A 7 -7.98 -0.77 14.28
CA GLY A 7 -8.17 -1.35 12.97
C GLY A 7 -8.21 -2.88 13.07
N ALA A 8 -8.84 -3.55 12.10
CA ALA A 8 -8.92 -5.01 12.03
C ALA A 8 -8.87 -5.50 10.57
N GLN A 9 -8.12 -4.80 9.72
CA GLN A 9 -7.91 -5.12 8.31
C GLN A 9 -6.41 -5.17 8.01
N GLY A 10 -6.02 -5.45 6.76
CA GLY A 10 -4.64 -5.69 6.33
C GLY A 10 -3.59 -4.70 6.88
N MET A 11 -3.90 -3.39 6.98
CA MET A 11 -2.95 -2.43 7.57
C MET A 11 -2.72 -2.71 9.06
N ALA A 12 -3.77 -3.03 9.83
CA ALA A 12 -3.63 -3.33 11.25
C ALA A 12 -2.92 -4.66 11.47
N LEU A 13 -3.21 -5.66 10.65
CA LEU A 13 -2.54 -6.96 10.68
C LEU A 13 -1.05 -6.81 10.35
N GLY A 14 -0.69 -6.12 9.28
CA GLY A 14 0.71 -5.90 8.92
C GLY A 14 1.46 -5.05 9.95
N ALA A 15 0.78 -4.11 10.62
CA ALA A 15 1.38 -3.38 11.74
C ALA A 15 1.66 -4.31 12.93
N TYR A 16 0.72 -5.20 13.24
CA TYR A 16 0.90 -6.22 14.27
C TYR A 16 2.10 -7.12 13.98
N GLU A 17 2.18 -7.71 12.80
CA GLU A 17 3.27 -8.60 12.40
C GLU A 17 4.63 -7.90 12.47
N ALA A 18 4.71 -6.70 11.91
CA ALA A 18 5.95 -5.93 11.93
C ALA A 18 6.38 -5.57 13.37
N ILE A 19 5.45 -5.10 14.21
CA ILE A 19 5.76 -4.75 15.60
C ILE A 19 6.12 -5.99 16.42
N HIS A 20 5.38 -7.08 16.24
CA HIS A 20 5.64 -8.34 16.95
C HIS A 20 7.04 -8.89 16.62
N ASN A 21 7.46 -8.82 15.37
CA ASN A 21 8.77 -9.30 14.93
C ASN A 21 9.92 -8.34 15.33
N LEU A 22 9.74 -7.04 15.15
CA LEU A 22 10.77 -6.05 15.45
C LEU A 22 10.92 -5.77 16.95
N TYR A 23 9.82 -5.87 17.70
CA TYR A 23 9.78 -5.52 19.13
C TYR A 23 9.11 -6.63 19.97
N PRO A 24 9.71 -7.83 20.05
CA PRO A 24 9.07 -9.01 20.67
C PRO A 24 8.75 -8.84 22.17
N VAL A 25 9.38 -7.90 22.84
CA VAL A 25 9.10 -7.58 24.25
C VAL A 25 7.89 -6.66 24.42
N ARG A 26 7.39 -6.06 23.34
CA ARG A 26 6.24 -5.16 23.37
C ARG A 26 4.94 -5.95 23.36
N LYS A 27 4.19 -5.83 24.44
CA LYS A 27 2.93 -6.54 24.59
C LYS A 27 1.83 -5.83 23.79
N ILE A 28 1.27 -6.53 22.79
CA ILE A 28 0.08 -6.11 22.05
C ILE A 28 -1.13 -6.83 22.68
N ARG A 29 -2.15 -6.08 23.14
CA ARG A 29 -3.28 -6.64 23.88
C ARG A 29 -4.42 -7.11 22.98
N CYS A 30 -4.77 -6.30 21.99
CA CYS A 30 -5.94 -6.53 21.15
C CYS A 30 -5.92 -5.64 19.91
N PHE A 31 -6.82 -5.95 18.98
CA PHE A 31 -7.27 -5.03 17.94
C PHE A 31 -8.54 -4.32 18.39
N LEU A 32 -8.71 -3.07 17.98
CA LEU A 32 -9.87 -2.23 18.34
C LEU A 32 -10.63 -1.81 17.09
N VAL A 33 -11.94 -1.79 17.19
CA VAL A 33 -12.85 -1.28 16.16
C VAL A 33 -13.90 -0.39 16.80
N THR A 34 -14.52 0.52 16.03
CA THR A 34 -15.67 1.30 16.55
C THR A 34 -16.84 0.38 16.86
N GLU A 35 -17.18 -0.47 15.88
CA GLU A 35 -18.23 -1.49 15.92
C GLU A 35 -17.67 -2.74 15.25
N ARG A 36 -17.98 -3.91 15.77
CA ARG A 36 -17.43 -5.15 15.23
C ARG A 36 -17.87 -5.39 13.79
N GLY A 37 -19.13 -5.17 13.47
CA GLY A 37 -19.65 -5.39 12.13
C GLY A 37 -19.33 -6.80 11.60
N TYR A 38 -18.68 -6.87 10.44
CA TYR A 38 -18.22 -8.12 9.80
C TYR A 38 -16.78 -8.51 10.16
N ASN A 39 -16.10 -7.79 11.07
CA ASN A 39 -14.77 -8.17 11.50
C ASN A 39 -14.80 -9.48 12.30
N ALA A 40 -13.75 -10.29 12.15
CA ALA A 40 -13.58 -11.52 12.91
C ALA A 40 -13.54 -11.25 14.43
N GLU A 41 -13.79 -12.27 15.25
CA GLU A 41 -13.68 -12.15 16.72
C GLU A 41 -12.24 -12.08 17.19
N THR A 42 -11.34 -12.69 16.41
CA THR A 42 -9.90 -12.71 16.66
C THR A 42 -9.15 -12.44 15.37
N LEU A 43 -7.98 -11.84 15.47
CA LEU A 43 -7.04 -11.61 14.37
C LEU A 43 -5.65 -11.97 14.88
N SER A 44 -4.94 -12.86 14.18
CA SER A 44 -3.63 -13.40 14.62
C SER A 44 -3.61 -13.87 16.08
N GLY A 45 -4.69 -14.51 16.53
CA GLY A 45 -4.82 -15.02 17.89
C GLY A 45 -5.10 -13.96 18.97
N LEU A 46 -5.20 -12.68 18.62
CA LEU A 46 -5.60 -11.60 19.53
C LEU A 46 -7.08 -11.24 19.34
N PRO A 47 -7.79 -10.84 20.42
CA PRO A 47 -9.19 -10.46 20.32
C PRO A 47 -9.36 -9.16 19.53
N VAL A 48 -10.46 -9.08 18.76
CA VAL A 48 -10.97 -7.85 18.15
C VAL A 48 -12.10 -7.32 19.02
N LEU A 49 -11.88 -6.18 19.67
CA LEU A 49 -12.79 -5.61 20.66
C LEU A 49 -13.41 -4.30 20.14
N GLU A 50 -14.65 -4.07 20.52
CA GLU A 50 -15.25 -2.74 20.32
C GLU A 50 -14.66 -1.73 21.30
N LEU A 51 -14.43 -0.52 20.82
CA LEU A 51 -13.80 0.56 21.60
C LEU A 51 -14.53 0.83 22.91
N SER A 52 -15.88 0.82 22.91
CA SER A 52 -16.69 1.02 24.12
C SER A 52 -16.41 -0.06 25.16
N SER A 53 -16.54 -1.33 24.78
CA SER A 53 -16.31 -2.47 25.68
C SER A 53 -14.87 -2.52 26.20
N PHE A 54 -13.90 -2.16 25.35
CA PHE A 54 -12.50 -2.08 25.75
C PHE A 54 -12.29 -0.97 26.80
N SER A 55 -12.80 0.23 26.55
CA SER A 55 -12.68 1.36 27.49
C SER A 55 -13.35 1.06 28.84
N ASP A 56 -14.52 0.44 28.81
CA ASP A 56 -15.27 0.08 30.03
C ASP A 56 -14.54 -1.00 30.86
N SER A 57 -13.68 -1.79 30.24
CA SER A 57 -12.88 -2.82 30.91
C SER A 57 -11.61 -2.28 31.58
N LEU A 58 -11.24 -1.02 31.34
CA LEU A 58 -10.02 -0.40 31.84
C LEU A 58 -10.31 0.53 33.01
N SER A 59 -9.45 0.50 34.05
CA SER A 59 -9.38 1.55 35.05
C SER A 59 -8.78 2.83 34.45
N GLU A 60 -8.97 3.98 35.10
CA GLU A 60 -8.39 5.26 34.68
C GLU A 60 -6.85 5.23 34.64
N GLU A 61 -6.24 4.47 35.54
CA GLU A 61 -4.78 4.25 35.53
C GLU A 61 -4.35 3.46 34.29
N GLU A 62 -5.10 2.41 33.93
CA GLU A 62 -4.81 1.60 32.74
C GLU A 62 -5.01 2.38 31.44
N LYS A 63 -6.04 3.24 31.38
CA LYS A 63 -6.24 4.15 30.23
C LYS A 63 -5.04 5.08 30.01
N GLY A 64 -4.42 5.55 31.08
CA GLY A 64 -3.19 6.35 31.03
C GLY A 64 -1.94 5.56 30.64
N ASN A 65 -1.96 4.23 30.79
CA ASN A 65 -0.81 3.33 30.57
C ASN A 65 -0.92 2.46 29.33
N ILE A 66 -1.92 2.68 28.47
CA ILE A 66 -2.04 1.98 27.18
C ILE A 66 -1.84 2.95 26.03
N GLU A 67 -1.06 2.54 25.04
CA GLU A 67 -0.89 3.27 23.78
C GLU A 67 -1.80 2.66 22.71
N ILE A 68 -2.42 3.51 21.89
CA ILE A 68 -3.27 3.08 20.78
C ILE A 68 -2.59 3.44 19.46
N LEU A 69 -2.21 2.45 18.66
CA LEU A 69 -1.74 2.67 17.29
C LEU A 69 -2.94 2.69 16.34
N ILE A 70 -3.20 3.83 15.71
CA ILE A 70 -4.29 3.97 14.73
C ILE A 70 -3.79 3.48 13.37
N ALA A 71 -4.18 2.26 12.99
CA ALA A 71 -3.79 1.57 11.76
C ALA A 71 -4.99 1.46 10.80
N THR A 72 -5.47 2.61 10.33
CA THR A 72 -6.59 2.76 9.40
C THR A 72 -6.22 3.75 8.29
N PRO A 73 -7.02 3.87 7.22
CA PRO A 73 -6.80 4.92 6.22
C PRO A 73 -6.72 6.32 6.84
N GLU A 74 -5.75 7.13 6.41
CA GLU A 74 -5.43 8.43 7.04
C GLU A 74 -6.62 9.39 7.12
N ASN A 75 -7.50 9.37 6.14
CA ASN A 75 -8.71 10.20 6.13
C ASN A 75 -9.70 9.88 7.26
N GLN A 76 -9.59 8.72 7.88
CA GLN A 76 -10.43 8.31 9.02
C GLN A 76 -9.79 8.64 10.38
N MET A 77 -8.47 8.79 10.43
CA MET A 77 -7.71 8.96 11.68
C MET A 77 -8.20 10.14 12.54
N PRO A 78 -8.50 11.33 11.98
CA PRO A 78 -8.97 12.44 12.81
C PRO A 78 -10.31 12.18 13.53
N LEU A 79 -11.19 11.37 12.92
CA LEU A 79 -12.45 10.99 13.55
C LEU A 79 -12.23 9.95 14.66
N ILE A 80 -11.28 9.04 14.43
CA ILE A 80 -10.92 8.00 15.40
C ILE A 80 -10.26 8.63 16.64
N GLU A 81 -9.35 9.57 16.47
CA GLU A 81 -8.74 10.31 17.60
C GLU A 81 -9.78 10.95 18.51
N LYS A 82 -10.75 11.68 17.92
CA LYS A 82 -11.83 12.27 18.68
C LYS A 82 -12.63 11.24 19.48
N LYS A 83 -12.83 10.03 18.91
CA LYS A 83 -13.48 8.95 19.63
C LYS A 83 -12.62 8.43 20.78
N LEU A 84 -11.32 8.18 20.54
CA LEU A 84 -10.38 7.74 21.57
C LEU A 84 -10.33 8.72 22.74
N GLU A 85 -10.24 10.02 22.46
CA GLU A 85 -10.27 11.08 23.47
C GLU A 85 -11.57 11.09 24.28
N ALA A 86 -12.72 10.90 23.62
CA ALA A 86 -14.02 10.82 24.27
C ALA A 86 -14.14 9.63 25.24
N PHE A 87 -13.38 8.55 25.02
CA PHE A 87 -13.28 7.39 25.90
C PHE A 87 -12.12 7.48 26.92
N GLY A 88 -11.43 8.62 27.00
CA GLY A 88 -10.32 8.83 27.93
C GLY A 88 -8.99 8.18 27.50
N LEU A 89 -8.88 7.72 26.25
CA LEU A 89 -7.70 7.08 25.69
C LEU A 89 -6.83 8.13 24.96
N ALA A 90 -6.15 8.97 25.72
CA ALA A 90 -5.40 10.11 25.18
C ALA A 90 -4.06 9.74 24.56
N CYS A 91 -3.47 8.58 24.92
CA CYS A 91 -2.19 8.14 24.40
C CYS A 91 -2.39 7.37 23.09
N HIS A 92 -2.38 8.07 21.96
CA HIS A 92 -2.54 7.45 20.65
C HIS A 92 -1.55 7.99 19.62
N VAL A 93 -1.26 7.19 18.62
CA VAL A 93 -0.31 7.49 17.53
C VAL A 93 -0.90 7.08 16.19
N ARG A 94 -0.83 7.96 15.20
CA ARG A 94 -1.24 7.66 13.82
C ARG A 94 -0.18 6.82 13.12
N LEU A 95 -0.59 5.73 12.49
CA LEU A 95 0.23 5.03 11.51
C LEU A 95 0.04 5.67 10.14
N THR A 96 0.68 6.82 9.93
CA THR A 96 0.65 7.52 8.64
C THR A 96 1.36 6.70 7.56
N SER A 97 1.14 7.02 6.28
CA SER A 97 1.81 6.36 5.15
C SER A 97 3.33 6.34 5.29
N LEU A 98 3.92 7.44 5.76
CA LEU A 98 5.36 7.52 6.01
C LEU A 98 5.81 6.58 7.15
N ARG A 99 5.06 6.54 8.26
CA ARG A 99 5.36 5.62 9.38
C ARG A 99 5.16 4.17 9.00
N TRP A 100 4.11 3.90 8.22
CA TRP A 100 3.86 2.59 7.64
C TRP A 100 5.03 2.12 6.78
N ALA A 101 5.45 2.94 5.80
CA ALA A 101 6.57 2.62 4.93
C ALA A 101 7.85 2.33 5.73
N LYS A 102 8.17 3.17 6.73
CA LYS A 102 9.34 2.96 7.59
C LYS A 102 9.23 1.68 8.42
N LEU A 103 8.06 1.38 8.99
CA LEU A 103 7.84 0.16 9.78
C LEU A 103 8.01 -1.08 8.89
N GLN A 104 7.42 -1.09 7.70
CA GLN A 104 7.52 -2.21 6.76
C GLN A 104 8.93 -2.36 6.19
N SER A 105 9.63 -1.27 5.88
CA SER A 105 11.04 -1.31 5.47
C SER A 105 11.91 -1.99 6.53
N CYS A 106 11.77 -1.60 7.80
CA CYS A 106 12.50 -2.23 8.89
C CYS A 106 12.13 -3.71 9.06
N HIS A 107 10.85 -4.05 8.92
CA HIS A 107 10.37 -5.42 9.04
C HIS A 107 10.90 -6.30 7.90
N CYS A 108 10.74 -5.87 6.66
CA CYS A 108 11.22 -6.60 5.49
C CYS A 108 12.74 -6.74 5.44
N ALA A 109 13.48 -5.74 5.96
CA ALA A 109 14.94 -5.84 6.06
C ALA A 109 15.43 -6.96 7.00
N CYS A 110 14.57 -7.44 7.91
CA CYS A 110 14.86 -8.60 8.76
C CYS A 110 14.58 -9.93 8.06
N ASP A 111 13.81 -9.90 6.97
CA ASP A 111 13.49 -11.07 6.14
C ASP A 111 14.50 -11.17 5.00
N ARG A 112 15.09 -12.35 4.84
CA ARG A 112 16.09 -12.59 3.76
C ARG A 112 15.47 -12.66 2.36
N GLU A 113 14.15 -12.82 2.27
CA GLU A 113 13.42 -12.87 1.01
C GLU A 113 13.13 -11.48 0.43
N TYR A 114 13.20 -10.43 1.26
CA TYR A 114 12.89 -9.05 0.85
C TYR A 114 14.07 -8.14 1.13
N MET A 115 14.43 -7.34 0.13
CA MET A 115 15.42 -6.29 0.27
C MET A 115 14.77 -4.94 -0.01
N PRO A 116 14.73 -4.01 0.95
CA PRO A 116 14.29 -2.65 0.67
C PRO A 116 15.17 -2.00 -0.40
N LEU A 117 14.55 -1.30 -1.35
CA LEU A 117 15.28 -0.70 -2.48
C LEU A 117 16.35 0.30 -1.99
N GLU A 118 16.04 1.07 -0.96
CA GLU A 118 16.96 2.02 -0.35
C GLU A 118 18.20 1.38 0.33
N ALA A 119 18.17 0.09 0.59
CA ALA A 119 19.32 -0.65 1.13
C ALA A 119 20.37 -1.01 0.06
N LEU A 120 20.01 -0.91 -1.22
CA LEU A 120 20.92 -1.16 -2.33
C LEU A 120 21.84 0.07 -2.56
N PRO A 121 23.10 -0.13 -2.97
CA PRO A 121 23.96 0.98 -3.33
C PRO A 121 23.41 1.72 -4.58
N VAL A 122 23.60 3.03 -4.61
CA VAL A 122 23.27 3.84 -5.80
C VAL A 122 24.27 3.50 -6.89
N GLY A 123 23.75 3.15 -8.08
CA GLY A 123 24.55 2.79 -9.24
C GLY A 123 24.90 3.98 -10.13
N TYR A 124 25.47 3.68 -11.29
CA TYR A 124 25.88 4.66 -12.30
C TYR A 124 25.01 4.62 -13.56
N HIS A 125 24.36 3.47 -13.82
CA HIS A 125 23.52 3.29 -15.00
C HIS A 125 22.05 3.54 -14.64
N ARG A 126 21.42 4.41 -15.42
CA ARG A 126 20.00 4.74 -15.22
C ARG A 126 19.13 3.69 -15.90
N ALA A 127 18.22 3.11 -15.15
CA ALA A 127 17.20 2.23 -15.70
C ALA A 127 16.22 3.02 -16.60
N ASN A 128 15.83 2.43 -17.73
CA ASN A 128 14.78 2.97 -18.58
C ASN A 128 13.42 2.48 -18.10
N MET A 129 12.61 3.41 -17.60
CA MET A 129 11.37 3.11 -16.88
C MET A 129 10.15 3.34 -17.77
N HIS A 130 9.25 2.37 -17.83
CA HIS A 130 7.96 2.44 -18.53
C HIS A 130 6.84 1.97 -17.61
N VAL A 131 6.35 2.87 -16.75
CA VAL A 131 5.27 2.54 -15.82
C VAL A 131 3.93 3.05 -16.36
N PHE A 132 2.97 2.16 -16.48
CA PHE A 132 1.63 2.49 -16.94
C PHE A 132 0.70 2.72 -15.76
N LEU A 133 0.07 3.90 -15.73
CA LEU A 133 -0.88 4.28 -14.68
C LEU A 133 -2.29 3.94 -15.15
N ALA A 134 -2.86 2.86 -14.61
CA ALA A 134 -4.22 2.43 -14.94
C ALA A 134 -5.25 3.47 -14.49
N LYS A 135 -6.07 3.95 -15.43
CA LYS A 135 -7.17 4.88 -15.21
C LYS A 135 -8.47 4.32 -15.78
N PHE A 136 -9.53 4.49 -15.02
CA PHE A 136 -10.88 4.11 -15.45
C PHE A 136 -11.80 5.34 -15.54
N HIS A 137 -12.75 5.35 -16.44
CA HIS A 137 -13.62 6.52 -16.65
C HIS A 137 -14.49 6.90 -15.43
N ARG A 138 -14.65 5.97 -14.46
CA ARG A 138 -15.38 6.22 -13.19
C ARG A 138 -14.47 6.41 -11.99
N ASP A 139 -13.18 6.64 -12.23
CA ASP A 139 -12.26 6.91 -11.14
C ASP A 139 -12.65 8.20 -10.40
N LYS A 140 -12.58 8.14 -9.08
CA LYS A 140 -12.78 9.34 -8.25
C LYS A 140 -11.60 10.29 -8.45
N PRO A 141 -11.83 11.61 -8.54
CA PRO A 141 -10.74 12.58 -8.61
C PRO A 141 -9.84 12.45 -7.37
N LEU A 142 -8.54 12.65 -7.57
CA LEU A 142 -7.61 12.78 -6.46
C LEU A 142 -7.84 14.13 -5.77
N THR A 143 -7.74 14.15 -4.44
CA THR A 143 -7.92 15.36 -3.62
C THR A 143 -6.72 16.29 -3.71
N GLU A 144 -5.55 15.75 -4.02
CA GLU A 144 -4.29 16.48 -4.15
C GLU A 144 -3.71 16.28 -5.55
N GLY A 145 -3.11 17.34 -6.09
CA GLY A 145 -2.39 17.25 -7.35
C GLY A 145 -1.12 16.41 -7.18
N TYR A 146 -0.89 15.54 -8.14
CA TYR A 146 0.35 14.75 -8.23
C TYR A 146 1.09 15.11 -9.50
N GLU A 147 2.32 15.57 -9.35
CA GLU A 147 3.21 15.79 -10.48
C GLU A 147 3.81 14.45 -10.91
N LYS A 148 3.36 14.01 -12.07
CA LYS A 148 3.69 12.70 -12.62
C LYS A 148 5.08 12.72 -13.24
N PRO A 149 6.03 11.82 -12.85
CA PRO A 149 7.28 11.64 -13.56
C PRO A 149 7.09 11.29 -15.04
N GLU A 150 8.05 11.65 -15.89
CA GLU A 150 7.98 11.43 -17.34
C GLU A 150 7.84 9.96 -17.72
N TRP A 151 8.43 9.05 -16.93
CA TRP A 151 8.35 7.61 -17.15
C TRP A 151 7.00 6.98 -16.77
N ILE A 152 6.03 7.76 -16.24
CA ILE A 152 4.66 7.29 -15.97
C ILE A 152 3.72 7.71 -17.11
N THR A 153 3.13 6.72 -17.80
CA THR A 153 2.18 6.92 -18.86
C THR A 153 0.78 6.48 -18.44
N PRO A 154 -0.22 7.37 -18.40
CA PRO A 154 -1.60 6.96 -18.15
C PRO A 154 -2.12 6.06 -19.27
N ILE A 155 -2.75 4.94 -18.90
CA ILE A 155 -3.48 4.03 -19.80
C ILE A 155 -4.93 3.88 -19.33
N GLN A 156 -5.90 4.07 -20.23
CA GLN A 156 -7.29 3.82 -19.90
C GLN A 156 -7.59 2.33 -19.97
N VAL A 157 -8.09 1.76 -18.86
CA VAL A 157 -8.54 0.37 -18.76
C VAL A 157 -10.04 0.26 -19.06
N GLY A 158 -10.45 -0.86 -19.68
CA GLY A 158 -11.84 -1.05 -20.11
C GLY A 158 -12.29 -0.06 -21.17
N ALA A 159 -11.37 0.47 -21.97
CA ALA A 159 -11.66 1.48 -22.99
C ALA A 159 -12.64 0.98 -24.08
N ALA A 160 -12.70 -0.34 -24.30
CA ALA A 160 -13.68 -0.96 -25.22
C ALA A 160 -15.12 -0.89 -24.69
N LEU A 161 -15.34 -0.61 -23.40
CA LEU A 161 -16.66 -0.64 -22.76
C LEU A 161 -17.32 0.74 -22.65
N CYS A 162 -16.62 1.83 -23.00
CA CYS A 162 -17.18 3.18 -22.94
C CYS A 162 -16.56 4.11 -23.99
N ASN A 163 -17.28 5.19 -24.29
CA ASN A 163 -16.82 6.22 -25.24
C ASN A 163 -16.09 7.38 -24.58
N GLU A 164 -16.18 7.50 -23.24
CA GLU A 164 -15.48 8.53 -22.48
C GLU A 164 -13.97 8.21 -22.47
N ARG A 165 -13.14 9.24 -22.68
CA ARG A 165 -11.68 9.10 -22.73
C ARG A 165 -11.05 9.87 -21.59
N VAL A 166 -10.25 9.13 -20.76
CA VAL A 166 -9.53 9.67 -19.59
C VAL A 166 -8.02 9.53 -19.71
N ALA A 167 -7.53 8.90 -20.78
CA ALA A 167 -6.13 8.82 -21.14
C ALA A 167 -5.99 8.74 -22.68
N ASN A 168 -4.81 9.11 -23.20
CA ASN A 168 -4.50 9.02 -24.63
C ASN A 168 -4.20 7.58 -25.06
N LEU A 169 -3.59 6.81 -24.17
CA LEU A 169 -3.30 5.39 -24.41
C LEU A 169 -4.49 4.55 -23.94
N LEU A 170 -4.92 3.63 -24.76
CA LEU A 170 -6.08 2.79 -24.51
C LEU A 170 -5.70 1.32 -24.46
N ASP A 171 -6.25 0.58 -23.51
CA ASP A 171 -6.03 -0.87 -23.41
C ASP A 171 -6.82 -1.67 -24.46
N CYS A 172 -7.60 -1.01 -25.33
CA CYS A 172 -8.36 -1.64 -26.40
C CYS A 172 -7.64 -1.60 -27.76
N ASP A 173 -6.47 -0.99 -27.86
CA ASP A 173 -5.68 -0.96 -29.09
C ASP A 173 -4.85 -2.23 -29.21
N GLY A 174 -4.59 -2.71 -30.44
CA GLY A 174 -3.79 -3.92 -30.71
C GLY A 174 -4.38 -5.20 -30.07
N ASP A 175 -3.52 -6.13 -29.68
CA ASP A 175 -3.94 -7.36 -28.97
C ASP A 175 -4.35 -7.04 -27.54
N ASN A 176 -5.63 -7.30 -27.20
CA ASN A 176 -6.19 -6.84 -25.96
C ASN A 176 -7.33 -7.72 -25.41
N ILE A 177 -7.63 -7.50 -24.15
CA ILE A 177 -8.78 -8.08 -23.44
C ILE A 177 -9.63 -6.98 -22.77
N SER A 178 -9.62 -5.77 -23.28
CA SER A 178 -10.28 -4.58 -22.71
C SER A 178 -11.76 -4.81 -22.42
N ALA A 179 -12.49 -5.54 -23.27
CA ALA A 179 -13.89 -5.89 -23.05
C ALA A 179 -14.12 -6.77 -21.81
N LYS A 180 -13.08 -7.41 -21.26
CA LYS A 180 -13.15 -8.24 -20.06
C LYS A 180 -12.81 -7.47 -18.76
N ASN A 181 -12.71 -6.14 -18.83
CA ASN A 181 -12.30 -5.31 -17.68
C ASN A 181 -13.19 -5.51 -16.44
N GLY A 182 -14.48 -5.80 -16.61
CA GLY A 182 -15.36 -6.11 -15.48
C GLY A 182 -14.92 -7.28 -14.59
N ASN A 183 -14.09 -8.21 -15.14
CA ASN A 183 -13.57 -9.37 -14.41
C ASN A 183 -12.09 -9.21 -14.05
N TYR A 184 -11.33 -8.43 -14.80
CA TYR A 184 -9.87 -8.37 -14.68
C TYR A 184 -9.35 -7.01 -14.21
N SER A 185 -10.21 -5.98 -14.12
CA SER A 185 -9.82 -4.63 -13.66
C SER A 185 -8.55 -4.14 -14.35
N GLU A 186 -7.56 -3.68 -13.60
CA GLU A 186 -6.27 -3.17 -14.10
C GLU A 186 -5.45 -4.22 -14.87
N LEU A 187 -5.74 -5.50 -14.68
CA LEU A 187 -5.02 -6.58 -15.38
C LEU A 187 -5.27 -6.55 -16.90
N THR A 188 -6.30 -5.86 -17.39
CA THR A 188 -6.47 -5.64 -18.84
C THR A 188 -5.34 -4.78 -19.42
N ALA A 189 -4.84 -3.79 -18.66
CA ALA A 189 -3.65 -3.03 -19.02
C ALA A 189 -2.37 -3.87 -18.94
N LEU A 190 -2.23 -4.74 -17.90
CA LEU A 190 -1.08 -5.64 -17.80
C LEU A 190 -0.99 -6.59 -19.00
N TYR A 191 -2.13 -7.16 -19.41
CA TYR A 191 -2.21 -7.97 -20.62
C TYR A 191 -1.78 -7.17 -21.86
N TRP A 192 -2.27 -5.93 -21.99
CA TRP A 192 -1.93 -5.04 -23.11
C TRP A 192 -0.42 -4.73 -23.15
N ILE A 193 0.19 -4.42 -21.99
CA ILE A 193 1.64 -4.20 -21.87
C ILE A 193 2.39 -5.43 -22.35
N TRP A 194 2.03 -6.60 -21.83
CA TRP A 194 2.67 -7.85 -22.23
C TRP A 194 2.60 -8.10 -23.73
N LYS A 195 1.43 -7.91 -24.35
CA LYS A 195 1.21 -8.21 -25.77
C LYS A 195 1.79 -7.17 -26.72
N ASN A 196 1.77 -5.90 -26.34
CA ASN A 196 2.06 -4.82 -27.28
C ASN A 196 3.40 -4.08 -26.97
N ARG A 197 4.05 -4.39 -25.85
CA ARG A 197 5.32 -3.76 -25.43
C ARG A 197 6.42 -4.77 -25.18
N LEU A 198 6.18 -5.80 -24.38
CA LEU A 198 7.24 -6.74 -23.98
C LEU A 198 7.62 -7.77 -25.05
N GLN A 199 6.80 -7.99 -26.05
CA GLN A 199 7.12 -8.95 -27.13
C GLN A 199 8.12 -8.41 -28.16
N TYR A 200 8.43 -7.13 -28.11
CA TYR A 200 9.35 -6.47 -29.04
C TYR A 200 10.41 -5.68 -28.25
N PRO A 201 11.24 -6.35 -27.45
CA PRO A 201 12.31 -5.64 -26.74
C PRO A 201 13.21 -4.99 -27.79
N SER A 202 13.57 -3.75 -27.54
CA SER A 202 14.54 -3.04 -28.39
C SER A 202 15.90 -3.73 -28.22
N ALA A 203 16.59 -3.99 -29.33
CA ALA A 203 17.84 -4.73 -29.33
C ALA A 203 19.02 -4.04 -28.61
N ASN A 204 18.81 -2.83 -28.10
CA ASN A 204 19.85 -1.96 -27.53
C ASN A 204 19.63 -1.55 -26.08
N GLU A 205 18.63 -2.08 -25.37
CA GLU A 205 18.28 -1.57 -24.03
C GLU A 205 18.53 -2.63 -22.96
N GLU A 206 19.67 -2.50 -22.34
CA GLU A 206 20.20 -3.45 -21.35
C GLU A 206 19.47 -3.40 -20.00
N TYR A 207 18.64 -2.35 -19.73
CA TYR A 207 17.98 -2.14 -18.43
C TYR A 207 16.59 -1.50 -18.58
N GLU A 208 15.67 -2.20 -19.24
CA GLU A 208 14.27 -1.76 -19.37
C GLU A 208 13.39 -2.35 -18.26
N TYR A 209 12.63 -1.48 -17.60
CA TYR A 209 11.65 -1.85 -16.58
C TYR A 209 10.26 -1.46 -17.01
N TYR A 210 9.37 -2.42 -17.03
CA TYR A 210 7.95 -2.21 -17.30
C TYR A 210 7.14 -2.43 -16.04
N GLY A 211 6.20 -1.51 -15.75
CA GLY A 211 5.39 -1.57 -14.55
C GLY A 211 3.94 -1.17 -14.79
N LEU A 212 3.10 -1.54 -13.85
CA LEU A 212 1.71 -1.13 -13.76
C LEU A 212 1.43 -0.55 -12.38
N SER A 213 0.81 0.62 -12.32
CA SER A 213 0.33 1.21 -11.07
C SER A 213 -1.15 1.58 -11.19
N HIS A 214 -1.81 1.61 -10.03
CA HIS A 214 -3.19 2.08 -9.93
C HIS A 214 -3.20 3.60 -9.73
N TYR A 215 -4.21 4.30 -10.26
CA TYR A 215 -4.29 5.78 -10.21
C TYR A 215 -4.22 6.40 -8.79
N ARG A 216 -4.54 5.63 -7.74
CA ARG A 216 -4.45 6.04 -6.34
C ARG A 216 -3.22 5.50 -5.59
N ARG A 217 -2.35 4.76 -6.28
CA ARG A 217 -1.12 4.18 -5.72
C ARG A 217 0.05 4.68 -6.55
N ILE A 218 0.65 5.74 -6.06
CA ILE A 218 1.75 6.42 -6.72
C ILE A 218 3.04 5.70 -6.36
N LEU A 219 3.91 5.50 -7.34
CA LEU A 219 5.26 5.01 -7.15
C LEU A 219 6.17 6.22 -6.90
N GLU A 220 6.54 6.45 -5.66
CA GLU A 220 7.45 7.53 -5.25
C GLU A 220 8.92 7.06 -5.35
N LEU A 221 9.36 6.75 -6.56
CA LEU A 221 10.76 6.42 -6.82
C LEU A 221 11.55 7.72 -7.05
N THR A 222 12.66 7.84 -6.35
CA THR A 222 13.64 8.91 -6.54
C THR A 222 14.57 8.61 -7.72
N GLU A 223 15.35 9.61 -8.17
CA GLU A 223 16.40 9.36 -9.18
C GLU A 223 17.44 8.34 -8.67
N ASP A 224 17.79 8.38 -7.39
CA ASP A 224 18.68 7.40 -6.78
C ASP A 224 18.09 5.99 -6.84
N ASP A 225 16.78 5.83 -6.66
CA ASP A 225 16.13 4.53 -6.76
C ASP A 225 16.20 3.98 -8.19
N VAL A 226 16.02 4.82 -9.19
CA VAL A 226 16.15 4.44 -10.60
C VAL A 226 17.59 4.01 -10.93
N LEU A 227 18.60 4.66 -10.33
CA LEU A 227 20.00 4.26 -10.48
C LEU A 227 20.32 2.94 -9.74
N ARG A 228 19.59 2.63 -8.66
CA ARG A 228 19.76 1.35 -7.95
C ARG A 228 19.30 0.15 -8.77
N LEU A 229 18.33 0.31 -9.66
CA LEU A 229 17.71 -0.82 -10.35
C LEU A 229 18.71 -1.56 -11.26
N ALA A 230 19.36 -0.84 -12.16
CA ALA A 230 20.21 -1.43 -13.18
C ALA A 230 21.45 -2.13 -12.61
N ASP A 231 22.24 -1.40 -11.81
CA ASP A 231 23.55 -1.86 -11.37
C ASP A 231 23.50 -2.93 -10.27
N ASN A 232 22.36 -3.14 -9.64
CA ASN A 232 22.17 -4.17 -8.62
C ASN A 232 21.41 -5.40 -9.14
N GLY A 233 21.11 -5.49 -10.43
CA GLY A 233 20.43 -6.64 -11.02
C GLY A 233 19.04 -6.88 -10.43
N VAL A 234 18.29 -5.80 -10.19
CA VAL A 234 16.93 -5.89 -9.63
C VAL A 234 15.98 -6.39 -10.69
N ASP A 235 15.39 -7.55 -10.50
CA ASP A 235 14.42 -8.13 -11.44
C ASP A 235 13.03 -7.54 -11.28
N VAL A 236 12.58 -7.31 -10.03
CA VAL A 236 11.21 -6.88 -9.71
C VAL A 236 11.21 -5.92 -8.53
N VAL A 237 10.43 -4.84 -8.65
CA VAL A 237 10.10 -3.93 -7.54
C VAL A 237 8.62 -4.06 -7.21
N LEU A 238 8.32 -4.39 -5.97
CA LEU A 238 6.95 -4.53 -5.47
C LEU A 238 6.70 -3.58 -4.30
N PRO A 239 5.44 -3.13 -4.08
CA PRO A 239 5.09 -2.50 -2.83
C PRO A 239 5.24 -3.49 -1.68
N TYR A 240 5.41 -2.99 -0.45
CA TYR A 240 5.42 -3.86 0.72
C TYR A 240 4.15 -4.73 0.77
N PRO A 241 4.30 -6.04 1.08
CA PRO A 241 3.16 -6.94 1.14
C PRO A 241 2.16 -6.50 2.21
N MET A 242 0.88 -6.62 1.89
CA MET A 242 -0.20 -6.45 2.86
C MET A 242 -0.72 -7.84 3.23
N PRO A 243 -0.64 -8.25 4.51
CA PRO A 243 -1.16 -9.53 4.92
C PRO A 243 -2.70 -9.55 4.83
N TYR A 244 -3.24 -10.71 4.52
CA TYR A 244 -4.66 -11.02 4.51
C TYR A 244 -4.91 -12.28 5.33
N GLU A 245 -5.88 -12.24 6.23
CA GLU A 245 -6.50 -13.40 6.88
C GLU A 245 -7.92 -13.63 6.37
#